data_bb501e7515c22ea93df5aa92bd373adb
#
_entry.id   bb501e7515c22ea93df5aa92bd373adb
#
_cell.length_a   1.000
_cell.length_b   1.000
_cell.length_c   1.000
_cell.angle_alpha   90.00
_cell.angle_beta   90.00
_cell.angle_gamma   90.00
#
_symmetry.space_group_name_H-M   'P 1'
#
loop_
_entity.id
_entity.type
_entity.pdbx_description
1 polymer ?
#
loop_
_entity_poly.entity_id
_entity_poly.type
_entity_poly.pdbx_seq_one_letter_code
_entity_poly.pdbx_strand_id
1 'polypeptide(L)'
;MKRSPVPHAGQLAAVYGLQNLHDWKLEKSQELAQRAVLIRQAFEDPDLNYRLVSAGAYFAYVQHPFDEAARDVVRRLVQEHELLCLPGSYFGPQQEQFIRLAYANVHERHFDDVIARLIASQR
;
A
#
# COMPACT_ATOMS: atom_id res chain seq x y z
N MET A 1 10.99 5.11 -28.77
CA MET A 1 10.45 3.92 -28.06
C MET A 1 9.13 3.52 -28.69
N LYS A 2 9.04 2.33 -29.28
CA LYS A 2 7.78 1.81 -29.82
C LYS A 2 6.87 1.43 -28.63
N ARG A 3 5.70 2.05 -28.51
CA ARG A 3 4.69 1.63 -27.56
C ARG A 3 4.06 0.35 -28.10
N SER A 4 4.07 -0.72 -27.28
CA SER A 4 3.30 -1.91 -27.61
C SER A 4 1.81 -1.56 -27.62
N PRO A 5 1.06 -1.94 -28.66
CA PRO A 5 -0.38 -1.72 -28.67
C PRO A 5 -1.05 -2.49 -27.53
N VAL A 6 -2.08 -1.91 -26.94
CA VAL A 6 -2.90 -2.61 -25.93
C VAL A 6 -3.55 -3.83 -26.58
N PRO A 7 -3.46 -5.04 -26.00
CA PRO A 7 -4.05 -6.25 -26.57
C PRO A 7 -5.53 -6.08 -26.87
N HIS A 8 -5.97 -6.47 -28.07
CA HIS A 8 -7.36 -6.31 -28.50
C HIS A 8 -8.36 -7.01 -27.58
N ALA A 9 -8.04 -8.21 -27.15
CA ALA A 9 -8.87 -8.97 -26.17
C ALA A 9 -9.05 -8.20 -24.86
N GLY A 10 -7.99 -7.55 -24.36
CA GLY A 10 -8.07 -6.68 -23.16
C GLY A 10 -8.96 -5.47 -23.36
N GLN A 11 -8.96 -4.86 -24.55
CA GLN A 11 -9.84 -3.74 -24.88
C GLN A 11 -11.32 -4.17 -24.90
N LEU A 12 -11.63 -5.31 -25.51
CA LEU A 12 -13.00 -5.86 -25.51
C LEU A 12 -13.48 -6.21 -24.10
N ALA A 13 -12.62 -6.83 -23.29
CA ALA A 13 -12.94 -7.13 -21.89
C ALA A 13 -13.20 -5.85 -21.07
N ALA A 14 -12.39 -4.80 -21.29
CA ALA A 14 -12.59 -3.50 -20.63
C ALA A 14 -13.91 -2.86 -21.01
N VAL A 15 -14.29 -2.87 -22.29
CA VAL A 15 -15.59 -2.37 -22.76
C VAL A 15 -16.74 -3.13 -22.08
N TYR A 16 -16.67 -4.46 -22.08
CA TYR A 16 -17.67 -5.29 -21.40
C TYR A 16 -17.79 -4.95 -19.91
N GLY A 17 -16.66 -4.86 -19.22
CA GLY A 17 -16.61 -4.54 -17.79
C GLY A 17 -17.21 -3.17 -17.47
N LEU A 18 -16.88 -2.15 -18.26
CA LEU A 18 -17.43 -0.80 -18.09
C LEU A 18 -18.95 -0.74 -18.32
N GLN A 19 -19.47 -1.56 -19.23
CA GLN A 19 -20.91 -1.58 -19.57
C GLN A 19 -21.73 -2.49 -18.64
N ASN A 20 -21.15 -3.57 -18.10
CA ASN A 20 -21.93 -4.63 -17.47
C ASN A 20 -21.57 -4.90 -16.00
N LEU A 21 -20.44 -4.40 -15.48
CA LEU A 21 -19.95 -4.72 -14.13
C LEU A 21 -20.08 -3.54 -13.15
N HIS A 22 -21.09 -2.71 -13.30
CA HIS A 22 -21.28 -1.54 -12.45
C HIS A 22 -21.47 -1.91 -10.97
N ASP A 23 -22.32 -2.88 -10.68
CA ASP A 23 -22.61 -3.31 -9.31
C ASP A 23 -21.39 -3.97 -8.66
N TRP A 24 -20.67 -4.81 -9.40
CA TRP A 24 -19.41 -5.40 -8.95
C TRP A 24 -18.34 -4.34 -8.63
N LYS A 25 -18.21 -3.34 -9.49
CA LYS A 25 -17.31 -2.20 -9.28
C LYS A 25 -17.66 -1.42 -8.01
N LEU A 26 -18.95 -1.18 -7.79
CA LEU A 26 -19.45 -0.47 -6.61
C LEU A 26 -19.15 -1.26 -5.33
N GLU A 27 -19.43 -2.56 -5.32
CA GLU A 27 -19.13 -3.46 -4.21
C GLU A 27 -17.63 -3.45 -3.87
N LYS A 28 -16.75 -3.60 -4.87
CA LYS A 28 -15.30 -3.57 -4.67
C LYS A 28 -14.77 -2.22 -4.22
N SER A 29 -15.35 -1.14 -4.70
CA SER A 29 -15.02 0.20 -4.25
C SER A 29 -15.38 0.42 -2.77
N GLN A 30 -16.52 -0.08 -2.32
CA GLN A 30 -16.95 -0.03 -0.92
C GLN A 30 -16.04 -0.88 -0.02
N GLU A 31 -15.68 -2.09 -0.45
CA GLU A 31 -14.75 -2.96 0.26
C GLU A 31 -13.39 -2.27 0.47
N LEU A 32 -12.83 -1.68 -0.59
CA LEU A 32 -11.55 -0.96 -0.51
C LEU A 32 -11.65 0.30 0.37
N ALA A 33 -12.76 1.02 0.32
CA ALA A 33 -12.99 2.18 1.18
C ALA A 33 -13.03 1.78 2.66
N GLN A 34 -13.68 0.66 2.99
CA GLN A 34 -13.71 0.12 4.34
C GLN A 34 -12.30 -0.29 4.82
N ARG A 35 -11.53 -0.99 4.00
CA ARG A 35 -10.13 -1.33 4.33
C ARG A 35 -9.26 -0.09 4.54
N ALA A 36 -9.50 0.99 3.77
CA ALA A 36 -8.79 2.25 3.97
C ALA A 36 -9.12 2.90 5.32
N VAL A 37 -10.34 2.76 5.82
CA VAL A 37 -10.69 3.21 7.18
C VAL A 37 -9.97 2.37 8.22
N LEU A 38 -10.00 1.05 8.10
CA LEU A 38 -9.39 0.14 9.07
C LEU A 38 -7.86 0.31 9.15
N ILE A 39 -7.19 0.48 8.01
CA ILE A 39 -5.73 0.73 8.04
C ILE A 39 -5.39 2.07 8.69
N ARG A 40 -6.20 3.12 8.49
CA ARG A 40 -6.02 4.40 9.19
C ARG A 40 -6.14 4.23 10.70
N GLN A 41 -7.15 3.50 11.17
CA GLN A 41 -7.33 3.20 12.59
C GLN A 41 -6.16 2.40 13.18
N ALA A 42 -5.66 1.40 12.44
CA ALA A 42 -4.50 0.63 12.86
C ALA A 42 -3.24 1.50 13.04
N PHE A 43 -3.05 2.53 12.21
CA PHE A 43 -1.94 3.48 12.33
C PHE A 43 -2.10 4.50 13.48
N GLU A 44 -3.21 4.49 14.21
CA GLU A 44 -3.41 5.31 15.43
C GLU A 44 -2.79 4.68 16.69
N ASP A 45 -2.13 3.52 16.57
CA ASP A 45 -1.46 2.85 17.68
C ASP A 45 -0.41 3.79 18.33
N PRO A 46 -0.48 4.02 19.66
CA PRO A 46 0.38 4.99 20.34
C PRO A 46 1.86 4.58 20.39
N ASP A 47 2.18 3.31 20.21
CA ASP A 47 3.56 2.80 20.20
C ASP A 47 4.21 2.89 18.81
N LEU A 48 3.43 3.25 17.78
CA LEU A 48 3.88 3.34 16.40
C LEU A 48 4.43 4.73 16.09
N ASN A 49 5.71 4.81 15.74
CA ASN A 49 6.36 6.05 15.30
C ASN A 49 6.32 6.28 13.78
N TYR A 50 5.83 5.31 13.02
CA TYR A 50 5.52 5.51 11.61
C TYR A 50 4.27 6.35 11.45
N ARG A 51 4.28 7.30 10.52
CA ARG A 51 3.15 8.19 10.30
C ARG A 51 2.47 7.90 8.96
N LEU A 52 1.19 7.58 8.99
CA LEU A 52 0.39 7.45 7.78
C LEU A 52 0.16 8.83 7.16
N VAL A 53 0.64 9.02 5.93
CA VAL A 53 0.46 10.27 5.16
C VAL A 53 -0.85 10.21 4.39
N SER A 54 -1.09 9.10 3.70
CA SER A 54 -2.33 8.88 2.95
C SER A 54 -2.62 7.39 2.79
N ALA A 55 -3.88 7.04 2.66
CA ALA A 55 -4.33 5.71 2.30
C ALA A 55 -5.51 5.83 1.34
N GLY A 56 -5.47 5.10 0.24
CA GLY A 56 -6.53 5.08 -0.75
C GLY A 56 -6.28 4.03 -1.83
N ALA A 57 -7.33 3.60 -2.50
CA ALA A 57 -7.31 2.49 -3.44
C ALA A 57 -6.64 1.25 -2.85
N TYR A 58 -5.39 0.98 -3.17
CA TYR A 58 -4.65 -0.22 -2.76
C TYR A 58 -3.49 0.06 -1.81
N PHE A 59 -3.12 1.34 -1.62
CA PHE A 59 -1.84 1.71 -1.04
C PHE A 59 -1.97 2.66 0.14
N ALA A 60 -1.14 2.42 1.15
CA ALA A 60 -0.82 3.37 2.22
C ALA A 60 0.56 3.97 1.96
N TYR A 61 0.66 5.29 2.02
CA TYR A 61 1.92 6.03 1.94
C TYR A 61 2.30 6.46 3.35
N VAL A 62 3.48 6.04 3.79
CA VAL A 62 3.88 6.07 5.19
C VAL A 62 5.24 6.72 5.34
N GLN A 63 5.37 7.64 6.28
CA GLN A 63 6.65 8.19 6.69
C GLN A 63 7.26 7.30 7.77
N HIS A 64 8.50 6.85 7.56
CA HIS A 64 9.25 6.09 8.56
C HIS A 64 10.01 7.02 9.53
N PRO A 65 10.30 6.58 10.76
CA PRO A 65 10.92 7.42 11.79
C PRO A 65 12.46 7.49 11.74
N PHE A 66 13.10 6.78 10.80
CA PHE A 66 14.56 6.61 10.79
C PHE A 66 15.27 7.69 9.98
N ASP A 67 16.51 8.00 10.37
CA ASP A 67 17.44 8.80 9.57
C ASP A 67 18.24 7.90 8.62
N GLU A 68 17.52 7.21 7.75
CA GLU A 68 18.04 6.23 6.78
C GLU A 68 17.33 6.41 5.45
N ALA A 69 17.99 5.98 4.35
CA ALA A 69 17.35 5.95 3.05
C ALA A 69 16.21 4.91 3.01
N ALA A 70 15.10 5.26 2.37
CA ALA A 70 13.92 4.39 2.27
C ALA A 70 14.24 2.97 1.77
N ARG A 71 15.23 2.84 0.86
CA ARG A 71 15.69 1.54 0.35
C ARG A 71 16.27 0.64 1.45
N ASP A 72 17.02 1.21 2.38
CA ASP A 72 17.63 0.44 3.47
C ASP A 72 16.58 0.05 4.51
N VAL A 73 15.64 0.95 4.79
CA VAL A 73 14.48 0.67 5.65
C VAL A 73 13.66 -0.50 5.09
N VAL A 74 13.27 -0.47 3.80
CA VAL A 74 12.46 -1.55 3.22
C VAL A 74 13.22 -2.87 3.13
N ARG A 75 14.53 -2.85 2.93
CA ARG A 75 15.37 -4.05 2.98
C ARG A 75 15.35 -4.69 4.35
N ARG A 76 15.53 -3.89 5.42
CA ARG A 76 15.46 -4.36 6.80
C ARG A 76 14.06 -4.90 7.14
N LEU A 77 13.00 -4.20 6.74
CA LEU A 77 11.62 -4.64 6.98
C LEU A 77 11.33 -6.01 6.36
N VAL A 78 11.80 -6.28 5.15
CA VAL A 78 11.57 -7.59 4.51
C VAL A 78 12.45 -8.69 5.11
N GLN A 79 13.71 -8.39 5.45
CA GLN A 79 14.67 -9.39 5.93
C GLN A 79 14.47 -9.77 7.39
N GLU A 80 14.13 -8.81 8.25
CA GLU A 80 14.08 -9.00 9.71
C GLU A 80 12.64 -9.04 10.26
N HIS A 81 11.69 -8.45 9.53
CA HIS A 81 10.29 -8.34 9.99
C HIS A 81 9.28 -8.96 9.02
N GLU A 82 9.73 -9.61 7.94
CA GLU A 82 8.87 -10.28 6.94
C GLU A 82 7.77 -9.36 6.38
N LEU A 83 8.08 -8.07 6.24
CA LEU A 83 7.16 -7.05 5.75
C LEU A 83 7.65 -6.47 4.43
N LEU A 84 7.02 -6.86 3.32
CA LEU A 84 7.35 -6.37 1.99
C LEU A 84 6.65 -5.04 1.72
N CYS A 85 7.44 -4.01 1.44
CA CYS A 85 6.98 -2.71 1.01
C CYS A 85 7.92 -2.12 -0.04
N LEU A 86 7.56 -0.99 -0.61
CA LEU A 86 8.40 -0.32 -1.61
C LEU A 86 8.92 1.01 -1.08
N PRO A 87 10.18 1.38 -1.39
CA PRO A 87 10.74 2.66 -0.99
C PRO A 87 10.08 3.81 -1.74
N GLY A 88 9.85 4.92 -1.06
CA GLY A 88 9.26 6.12 -1.64
C GLY A 88 10.08 6.69 -2.80
N SER A 89 11.40 6.53 -2.77
CA SER A 89 12.31 6.96 -3.84
C SER A 89 12.02 6.34 -5.21
N TYR A 90 11.24 5.25 -5.29
CA TYR A 90 10.76 4.71 -6.58
C TYR A 90 9.65 5.56 -7.21
N PHE A 91 9.02 6.45 -6.46
CA PHE A 91 7.86 7.24 -6.88
C PHE A 91 8.15 8.72 -7.07
N GLY A 92 9.38 9.15 -6.86
CA GLY A 92 9.79 10.52 -7.10
C GLY A 92 11.03 10.95 -6.32
N PRO A 93 11.56 12.14 -6.61
CA PRO A 93 12.69 12.70 -5.89
C PRO A 93 12.30 13.09 -4.46
N GLN A 94 13.28 13.14 -3.57
CA GLN A 94 13.12 13.57 -2.17
C GLN A 94 12.10 12.74 -1.36
N GLN A 95 11.95 11.44 -1.70
CA GLN A 95 11.02 10.52 -1.04
C GLN A 95 11.72 9.49 -0.13
N GLU A 96 12.93 9.79 0.34
CA GLU A 96 13.73 8.88 1.17
C GLU A 96 13.16 8.66 2.58
N GLN A 97 12.24 9.52 3.05
CA GLN A 97 11.55 9.36 4.33
C GLN A 97 10.25 8.56 4.23
N PHE A 98 9.93 8.03 3.04
CA PHE A 98 8.63 7.41 2.80
C PHE A 98 8.75 5.99 2.27
N ILE A 99 7.76 5.18 2.63
CA ILE A 99 7.55 3.81 2.13
C ILE A 99 6.10 3.66 1.66
N ARG A 100 5.86 2.74 0.74
CA ARG A 100 4.52 2.40 0.25
C ARG A 100 4.15 0.97 0.62
N LEU A 101 3.05 0.82 1.35
CA LEU A 101 2.47 -0.47 1.73
C LEU A 101 1.25 -0.77 0.85
N ALA A 102 1.15 -2.00 0.36
CA ALA A 102 0.00 -2.48 -0.41
C ALA A 102 -1.01 -3.16 0.52
N TYR A 103 -1.76 -2.40 1.32
CA TYR A 103 -2.67 -2.94 2.32
C TYR A 103 -3.85 -3.71 1.71
N ALA A 104 -4.21 -3.44 0.45
CA ALA A 104 -5.29 -4.18 -0.22
C ALA A 104 -4.93 -5.64 -0.53
N ASN A 105 -3.65 -5.99 -0.52
CA ASN A 105 -3.17 -7.37 -0.72
C ASN A 105 -3.28 -8.24 0.55
N VAL A 106 -3.60 -7.62 1.68
CA VAL A 106 -3.65 -8.28 2.99
C VAL A 106 -5.08 -8.21 3.51
N HIS A 107 -5.58 -9.31 4.06
CA HIS A 107 -6.88 -9.29 4.72
C HIS A 107 -6.82 -8.39 5.96
N GLU A 108 -7.87 -7.61 6.22
CA GLU A 108 -7.90 -6.62 7.31
C GLU A 108 -7.61 -7.19 8.70
N ARG A 109 -7.92 -8.47 8.94
CA ARG A 109 -7.58 -9.18 10.20
C ARG A 109 -6.07 -9.23 10.51
N HIS A 110 -5.22 -8.96 9.51
CA HIS A 110 -3.77 -8.95 9.65
C HIS A 110 -3.18 -7.54 9.80
N PHE A 111 -4.00 -6.49 9.83
CA PHE A 111 -3.49 -5.13 9.96
C PHE A 111 -2.77 -4.91 11.30
N ASP A 112 -3.30 -5.49 12.39
CA ASP A 112 -2.64 -5.43 13.70
C ASP A 112 -1.26 -6.12 13.68
N ASP A 113 -1.12 -7.24 12.94
CA ASP A 113 0.17 -7.90 12.76
C ASP A 113 1.16 -7.04 11.95
N VAL A 114 0.68 -6.33 10.92
CA VAL A 114 1.50 -5.35 10.17
C VAL A 114 2.00 -4.24 11.09
N ILE A 115 1.13 -3.68 11.93
CA ILE A 115 1.51 -2.64 12.90
C ILE A 115 2.50 -3.17 13.92
N ALA A 116 2.28 -4.37 14.47
CA ALA A 116 3.21 -5.00 15.41
C ALA A 116 4.62 -5.20 14.82
N ARG A 117 4.72 -5.58 13.54
CA ARG A 117 6.00 -5.70 12.81
C ARG A 117 6.67 -4.35 12.60
N LEU A 118 5.91 -3.30 12.28
CA LEU A 118 6.44 -1.93 12.18
C LEU A 118 6.96 -1.44 13.54
N ILE A 119 6.23 -1.67 14.63
CA ILE A 119 6.67 -1.34 16.00
C ILE A 119 7.95 -2.10 16.36
N ALA A 120 8.02 -3.40 16.06
CA ALA A 120 9.22 -4.21 16.31
C ALA A 120 10.45 -3.67 15.56
N SER A 121 10.28 -3.10 14.39
CA SER A 121 11.37 -2.52 13.57
C SER A 121 11.96 -1.22 14.14
N GLN A 122 11.32 -0.62 15.14
CA GLN A 122 11.76 0.63 15.80
C GLN A 122 12.80 0.40 16.91
N ARG A 123 13.11 -0.84 17.22
CA ARG A 123 14.01 -1.23 18.33
C ARG A 123 15.42 -1.46 17.87
#